data_618c22e27799e64f7eee220c156d5c17
#
_entry.id   618c22e27799e64f7eee220c156d5c17
#
_cell.length_a   1.000
_cell.length_b   1.000
_cell.length_c   1.000
_cell.angle_alpha   90.00
_cell.angle_beta   90.00
_cell.angle_gamma   90.00
#
_symmetry.space_group_name_H-M   'P 1'
#
loop_
_entity.id
_entity.type
_entity.pdbx_description
1 polymer ?
#
loop_
_entity_poly.entity_id
_entity_poly.type
_entity_poly.pdbx_seq_one_letter_code
_entity_poly.pdbx_strand_id
1 'polypeptide(L)'
;KGSGPEPQARTEVPSEPATRFEPAPDRDLFQLAKELVWPPGSPDIPRVVNPEPVSFSQGWKESFWLIRFLALEVYQAEFELRLVTDQAYWYIEAGMEVDQADLERGAREFEENIYPKISGTFGQEWSPGIDNDPHLNIIHARLQGVGGYFSSSDEHPQEVYPYSNQRESIYINIGAMPVGSRQYLDVLAHELQHAVHWNSDPNEETWVNEGLSELSMAVAGYESNSIRRFLRSPDVSLIHWPLNKRNIVPYYGGASLFMRYLAEHYGPVEDIGRLVADPVDGLAGIDSYLA
;
A
#
# COMPACT_ATOMS: atom_id res chain seq x y z
N LYS A 1 23.50 59.64 -38.22
CA LYS A 1 23.13 59.59 -36.82
C LYS A 1 21.64 59.36 -36.77
N GLY A 2 21.23 58.16 -36.66
CA GLY A 2 19.83 57.78 -36.46
C GLY A 2 19.67 57.20 -34.99
N SER A 3 18.92 57.93 -34.22
CA SER A 3 18.49 57.50 -32.90
C SER A 3 17.40 56.40 -33.04
N GLY A 4 17.68 55.19 -32.55
CA GLY A 4 16.70 54.15 -32.48
C GLY A 4 15.67 54.42 -31.36
N PRO A 5 14.49 53.83 -31.42
CA PRO A 5 13.44 54.08 -30.44
C PRO A 5 13.82 53.48 -29.04
N GLU A 6 13.55 54.28 -27.99
CA GLU A 6 13.65 53.87 -26.59
C GLU A 6 12.70 52.70 -26.31
N PRO A 7 13.11 51.75 -25.46
CA PRO A 7 12.24 50.67 -25.04
C PRO A 7 11.14 51.20 -24.13
N GLN A 8 9.88 50.98 -24.53
CA GLN A 8 8.71 51.30 -23.71
C GLN A 8 8.72 50.41 -22.45
N ALA A 9 8.60 51.05 -21.30
CA ALA A 9 8.42 50.35 -19.99
C ALA A 9 7.16 49.46 -20.04
N ARG A 10 7.35 48.18 -19.79
CA ARG A 10 6.22 47.25 -19.54
C ARG A 10 5.51 47.71 -18.26
N THR A 11 4.25 48.09 -18.40
CA THR A 11 3.33 48.28 -17.28
C THR A 11 3.15 46.92 -16.61
N GLU A 12 3.64 46.78 -15.39
CA GLU A 12 3.32 45.62 -14.54
C GLU A 12 1.82 45.64 -14.26
N VAL A 13 1.12 44.61 -14.74
CA VAL A 13 -0.26 44.33 -14.36
C VAL A 13 -0.19 43.82 -12.89
N PRO A 14 -0.90 44.46 -11.96
CA PRO A 14 -0.95 43.91 -10.58
C PRO A 14 -1.49 42.48 -10.63
N SER A 15 -0.68 41.52 -10.22
CA SER A 15 -1.17 40.17 -10.00
C SER A 15 -2.13 40.21 -8.78
N GLU A 16 -3.41 39.97 -9.02
CA GLU A 16 -4.31 39.71 -7.94
C GLU A 16 -3.71 38.59 -7.08
N PRO A 17 -3.77 38.69 -5.73
CA PRO A 17 -3.29 37.62 -4.87
C PRO A 17 -4.09 36.36 -5.21
N ALA A 18 -3.40 35.32 -5.64
CA ALA A 18 -4.01 34.01 -5.85
C ALA A 18 -4.76 33.65 -4.57
N THR A 19 -6.06 33.51 -4.67
CA THR A 19 -6.88 33.01 -3.56
C THR A 19 -6.32 31.63 -3.22
N ARG A 20 -5.59 31.51 -2.12
CA ARG A 20 -5.21 30.20 -1.59
C ARG A 20 -6.51 29.52 -1.17
N PHE A 21 -6.96 28.59 -1.96
CA PHE A 21 -7.98 27.65 -1.52
C PHE A 21 -7.32 26.77 -0.44
N GLU A 22 -7.96 26.65 0.69
CA GLU A 22 -7.58 25.63 1.66
C GLU A 22 -7.71 24.26 0.97
N PRO A 23 -6.77 23.32 1.17
CA PRO A 23 -6.92 21.96 0.66
C PRO A 23 -8.24 21.38 1.17
N ALA A 24 -8.88 20.57 0.34
CA ALA A 24 -10.06 19.86 0.77
C ALA A 24 -9.70 18.97 1.98
N PRO A 25 -10.56 18.88 3.00
CA PRO A 25 -10.31 17.99 4.11
C PRO A 25 -10.27 16.53 3.62
N ASP A 26 -9.50 15.70 4.30
CA ASP A 26 -9.45 14.27 4.05
C ASP A 26 -10.83 13.63 4.16
N ARG A 27 -11.04 12.57 3.37
CA ARG A 27 -12.31 11.87 3.37
C ARG A 27 -12.44 11.01 4.62
N ASP A 28 -13.31 11.41 5.54
CA ASP A 28 -13.79 10.52 6.60
C ASP A 28 -14.90 9.61 6.06
N LEU A 29 -14.54 8.36 5.73
CA LEU A 29 -15.47 7.37 5.18
C LEU A 29 -16.53 6.96 6.20
N PHE A 30 -16.21 6.95 7.51
CA PHE A 30 -17.18 6.66 8.56
C PHE A 30 -18.23 7.78 8.67
N GLN A 31 -17.78 9.03 8.62
CA GLN A 31 -18.70 10.17 8.61
C GLN A 31 -19.60 10.14 7.37
N LEU A 32 -19.04 9.91 6.19
CA LEU A 32 -19.81 9.82 4.95
C LEU A 32 -20.82 8.67 4.99
N ALA A 33 -20.43 7.50 5.46
CA ALA A 33 -21.34 6.36 5.62
C ALA A 33 -22.47 6.70 6.61
N LYS A 34 -22.14 7.33 7.76
CA LYS A 34 -23.12 7.75 8.78
C LYS A 34 -24.11 8.77 8.26
N GLU A 35 -23.67 9.75 7.46
CA GLU A 35 -24.52 10.82 6.96
C GLU A 35 -25.35 10.42 5.75
N LEU A 36 -24.84 9.56 4.88
CA LEU A 36 -25.43 9.28 3.58
C LEU A 36 -26.16 7.93 3.50
N VAL A 37 -25.73 6.93 4.29
CA VAL A 37 -26.20 5.54 4.16
C VAL A 37 -26.80 5.01 5.46
N TRP A 38 -26.23 5.37 6.62
CA TRP A 38 -26.62 4.84 7.91
C TRP A 38 -27.96 5.40 8.38
N PRO A 39 -28.91 4.59 8.87
CA PRO A 39 -30.21 5.08 9.28
C PRO A 39 -30.10 6.13 10.39
N PRO A 40 -30.86 7.26 10.32
CA PRO A 40 -30.83 8.28 11.37
C PRO A 40 -31.18 7.73 12.76
N GLY A 41 -30.37 8.06 13.75
CA GLY A 41 -30.56 7.58 15.13
C GLY A 41 -29.95 6.19 15.43
N SER A 42 -29.31 5.57 14.48
CA SER A 42 -28.53 4.34 14.71
C SER A 42 -27.28 4.62 15.55
N PRO A 43 -26.76 3.61 16.28
CA PRO A 43 -25.46 3.70 16.96
C PRO A 43 -24.33 4.06 16.00
N ASP A 44 -23.21 4.50 16.53
CA ASP A 44 -22.01 4.71 15.71
C ASP A 44 -21.54 3.40 15.07
N ILE A 45 -21.01 3.49 13.85
CA ILE A 45 -20.45 2.33 13.15
C ILE A 45 -19.17 1.90 13.90
N PRO A 46 -19.09 0.66 14.39
CA PRO A 46 -17.92 0.21 15.12
C PRO A 46 -16.71 0.09 14.19
N ARG A 47 -15.52 0.45 14.68
CA ARG A 47 -14.28 0.28 13.93
C ARG A 47 -13.79 -1.18 13.94
N VAL A 48 -14.07 -1.91 15.02
CA VAL A 48 -13.76 -3.34 15.17
C VAL A 48 -15.07 -4.11 15.09
N VAL A 49 -15.15 -5.07 14.20
CA VAL A 49 -16.40 -5.78 13.88
C VAL A 49 -16.66 -6.96 14.81
N ASN A 50 -15.62 -7.53 15.41
CA ASN A 50 -15.75 -8.64 16.35
C ASN A 50 -15.43 -8.15 17.78
N PRO A 51 -16.41 -8.15 18.69
CA PRO A 51 -16.18 -7.74 20.08
C PRO A 51 -15.27 -8.69 20.86
N GLU A 52 -15.22 -9.95 20.48
CA GLU A 52 -14.38 -11.00 21.06
C GLU A 52 -13.34 -11.46 20.04
N PRO A 53 -12.13 -11.83 20.48
CA PRO A 53 -11.10 -12.36 19.59
C PRO A 53 -11.60 -13.59 18.81
N VAL A 54 -11.29 -13.61 17.53
CA VAL A 54 -11.57 -14.76 16.66
C VAL A 54 -10.25 -15.42 16.27
N SER A 55 -10.31 -16.68 15.85
CA SER A 55 -9.16 -17.39 15.31
C SER A 55 -9.62 -18.49 14.37
N PHE A 56 -8.79 -18.78 13.37
CA PHE A 56 -9.07 -19.77 12.35
C PHE A 56 -8.04 -20.90 12.39
N SER A 57 -8.44 -22.10 11.99
CA SER A 57 -7.57 -23.25 11.93
C SER A 57 -7.40 -23.76 10.51
N GLN A 58 -6.29 -24.42 10.23
CA GLN A 58 -6.01 -25.03 8.93
C GLN A 58 -7.18 -25.89 8.46
N GLY A 59 -7.54 -25.74 7.17
CA GLY A 59 -8.69 -26.37 6.54
C GLY A 59 -9.98 -25.54 6.58
N TRP A 60 -9.98 -24.37 7.25
CA TRP A 60 -11.09 -23.43 7.20
C TRP A 60 -11.32 -22.96 5.77
N LYS A 61 -12.58 -22.81 5.35
CA LYS A 61 -12.96 -22.36 4.01
C LYS A 61 -13.91 -21.19 4.11
N GLU A 62 -13.63 -20.19 3.31
CA GLU A 62 -14.47 -19.00 3.21
C GLU A 62 -14.30 -18.30 1.88
N SER A 63 -15.13 -17.30 1.63
CA SER A 63 -15.09 -16.48 0.40
C SER A 63 -14.56 -15.10 0.70
N PHE A 64 -13.62 -14.64 -0.13
CA PHE A 64 -13.12 -13.26 -0.09
C PHE A 64 -13.56 -12.49 -1.31
N TRP A 65 -13.79 -11.19 -1.14
CA TRP A 65 -13.92 -10.22 -2.20
C TRP A 65 -12.55 -9.89 -2.77
N LEU A 66 -12.43 -9.86 -4.09
CA LEU A 66 -11.22 -9.53 -4.82
C LEU A 66 -11.52 -8.49 -5.90
N ILE A 67 -10.45 -7.80 -6.38
CA ILE A 67 -10.53 -6.76 -7.40
C ILE A 67 -9.98 -7.26 -8.73
N ARG A 68 -10.78 -7.10 -9.82
CA ARG A 68 -10.30 -7.20 -11.21
C ARG A 68 -9.85 -5.83 -11.68
N PHE A 69 -8.58 -5.49 -11.50
CA PHE A 69 -8.03 -4.17 -11.81
C PHE A 69 -8.23 -3.73 -13.26
N LEU A 70 -8.20 -4.66 -14.21
CA LEU A 70 -8.39 -4.35 -15.63
C LEU A 70 -9.85 -4.03 -15.98
N ALA A 71 -10.79 -4.61 -15.26
CA ALA A 71 -12.23 -4.43 -15.48
C ALA A 71 -12.84 -3.42 -14.50
N LEU A 72 -12.13 -3.05 -13.44
CA LEU A 72 -12.62 -2.26 -12.30
C LEU A 72 -13.87 -2.89 -11.66
N GLU A 73 -13.83 -4.20 -11.48
CA GLU A 73 -14.91 -5.00 -10.92
C GLU A 73 -14.46 -5.71 -9.64
N VAL A 74 -15.38 -5.87 -8.70
CA VAL A 74 -15.18 -6.75 -7.54
C VAL A 74 -15.89 -8.08 -7.79
N TYR A 75 -15.32 -9.16 -7.28
CA TYR A 75 -15.90 -10.51 -7.37
C TYR A 75 -15.55 -11.32 -6.13
N GLN A 76 -16.27 -12.38 -5.87
CA GLN A 76 -15.94 -13.33 -4.80
C GLN A 76 -15.31 -14.60 -5.37
N ALA A 77 -14.38 -15.17 -4.58
CA ALA A 77 -13.84 -16.49 -4.82
C ALA A 77 -13.73 -17.23 -3.47
N GLU A 78 -13.74 -18.56 -3.52
CA GLU A 78 -13.58 -19.43 -2.36
C GLU A 78 -12.10 -19.69 -2.10
N PHE A 79 -11.73 -19.75 -0.81
CA PHE A 79 -10.37 -20.00 -0.33
C PHE A 79 -10.35 -21.04 0.75
N GLU A 80 -9.21 -21.72 0.87
CA GLU A 80 -8.92 -22.65 1.96
C GLU A 80 -7.68 -22.15 2.73
N LEU A 81 -7.78 -22.07 4.04
CA LEU A 81 -6.67 -21.81 4.95
C LEU A 81 -5.72 -23.02 4.97
N ARG A 82 -4.60 -22.92 4.28
CA ARG A 82 -3.66 -24.02 4.07
C ARG A 82 -2.55 -24.08 5.11
N LEU A 83 -2.23 -22.95 5.75
CA LEU A 83 -1.20 -22.85 6.77
C LEU A 83 -1.55 -21.73 7.74
N VAL A 84 -1.22 -21.95 9.02
CA VAL A 84 -1.28 -20.95 10.11
C VAL A 84 0.11 -20.81 10.69
N THR A 85 0.59 -19.58 10.82
CA THR A 85 1.87 -19.24 11.46
C THR A 85 1.64 -18.23 12.57
N ASP A 86 2.67 -17.79 13.27
CA ASP A 86 2.52 -16.89 14.42
C ASP A 86 2.01 -15.48 14.01
N GLN A 87 2.34 -15.03 12.78
CA GLN A 87 1.98 -13.69 12.29
C GLN A 87 0.88 -13.73 11.21
N ALA A 88 0.59 -14.90 10.59
CA ALA A 88 -0.26 -14.88 9.40
C ALA A 88 -1.08 -16.15 9.17
N TYR A 89 -2.23 -15.95 8.51
CA TYR A 89 -3.04 -16.96 7.85
C TYR A 89 -2.72 -17.01 6.35
N TRP A 90 -2.52 -18.21 5.83
CA TRP A 90 -2.10 -18.45 4.44
C TRP A 90 -3.24 -19.11 3.67
N TYR A 91 -4.02 -18.30 2.97
CA TYR A 91 -5.17 -18.75 2.19
C TYR A 91 -4.80 -19.00 0.74
N ILE A 92 -5.33 -20.07 0.16
CA ILE A 92 -5.16 -20.44 -1.25
C ILE A 92 -6.53 -20.49 -1.92
N GLU A 93 -6.67 -19.82 -3.07
CA GLU A 93 -7.88 -19.85 -3.90
C GLU A 93 -8.24 -21.29 -4.32
N ALA A 94 -9.51 -21.66 -4.18
CA ALA A 94 -10.00 -22.98 -4.52
C ALA A 94 -9.69 -23.35 -5.97
N GLY A 95 -9.18 -24.54 -6.17
CA GLY A 95 -8.79 -25.04 -7.50
C GLY A 95 -7.39 -24.60 -7.95
N MET A 96 -6.64 -23.85 -7.14
CA MET A 96 -5.22 -23.61 -7.40
C MET A 96 -4.36 -24.68 -6.73
N GLU A 97 -3.39 -25.19 -7.48
CA GLU A 97 -2.41 -26.14 -6.96
C GLU A 97 -1.19 -25.38 -6.45
N VAL A 98 -0.89 -25.55 -5.16
CA VAL A 98 0.31 -25.00 -4.48
C VAL A 98 0.99 -26.13 -3.74
N ASP A 99 2.27 -26.34 -3.97
CA ASP A 99 3.06 -27.30 -3.21
C ASP A 99 3.15 -26.83 -1.76
N GLN A 100 2.83 -27.72 -0.81
CA GLN A 100 2.78 -27.37 0.61
C GLN A 100 4.16 -27.01 1.16
N ALA A 101 5.23 -27.66 0.67
CA ALA A 101 6.59 -27.35 1.09
C ALA A 101 7.07 -26.00 0.57
N ASP A 102 6.59 -25.57 -0.61
CA ASP A 102 6.86 -24.21 -1.14
C ASP A 102 6.13 -23.15 -0.31
N LEU A 103 4.88 -23.41 0.08
CA LEU A 103 4.12 -22.53 0.96
C LEU A 103 4.79 -22.38 2.34
N GLU A 104 5.16 -23.49 2.96
CA GLU A 104 5.85 -23.50 4.25
C GLU A 104 7.24 -22.83 4.19
N ARG A 105 7.94 -22.92 3.07
CA ARG A 105 9.20 -22.23 2.86
C ARG A 105 8.99 -20.72 2.72
N GLY A 106 7.98 -20.30 1.96
CA GLY A 106 7.62 -18.89 1.82
C GLY A 106 7.15 -18.29 3.15
N ALA A 107 6.35 -19.03 3.91
CA ALA A 107 5.89 -18.63 5.23
C ALA A 107 7.05 -18.47 6.23
N ARG A 108 7.98 -19.42 6.24
CA ARG A 108 9.18 -19.33 7.08
C ARG A 108 10.03 -18.10 6.75
N GLU A 109 10.22 -17.80 5.46
CA GLU A 109 10.94 -16.61 5.03
C GLU A 109 10.21 -15.31 5.43
N PHE A 110 8.89 -15.33 5.40
CA PHE A 110 8.08 -14.22 5.91
C PHE A 110 8.28 -14.00 7.41
N GLU A 111 8.13 -15.03 8.22
CA GLU A 111 8.23 -14.98 9.69
C GLU A 111 9.64 -14.61 10.18
N GLU A 112 10.68 -15.18 9.55
CA GLU A 112 12.05 -15.09 10.04
C GLU A 112 12.82 -13.90 9.45
N ASN A 113 12.42 -13.37 8.30
CA ASN A 113 13.14 -12.33 7.58
C ASN A 113 12.28 -11.14 7.22
N ILE A 114 11.16 -11.32 6.46
CA ILE A 114 10.39 -10.22 5.90
C ILE A 114 9.69 -9.42 7.00
N TYR A 115 8.84 -10.09 7.78
CA TYR A 115 8.02 -9.45 8.80
C TYR A 115 8.85 -8.71 9.86
N PRO A 116 9.87 -9.32 10.50
CA PRO A 116 10.64 -8.62 11.52
C PRO A 116 11.47 -7.43 11.00
N LYS A 117 11.95 -7.50 9.76
CA LYS A 117 12.69 -6.38 9.17
C LYS A 117 11.77 -5.21 8.81
N ILE A 118 10.62 -5.51 8.20
CA ILE A 118 9.67 -4.47 7.80
C ILE A 118 9.05 -3.83 9.02
N SER A 119 8.57 -4.61 9.97
CA SER A 119 8.00 -4.06 11.22
C SER A 119 9.03 -3.32 12.06
N GLY A 120 10.28 -3.77 12.08
CA GLY A 120 11.37 -3.09 12.77
C GLY A 120 11.82 -1.77 12.12
N THR A 121 11.60 -1.60 10.81
CA THR A 121 12.04 -0.42 10.06
C THR A 121 10.91 0.59 9.85
N PHE A 122 9.72 0.13 9.49
CA PHE A 122 8.63 1.00 9.04
C PHE A 122 7.49 1.13 10.06
N GLY A 123 7.41 0.27 11.06
CA GLY A 123 6.30 0.16 12.00
C GLY A 123 5.47 -1.09 11.76
N GLN A 124 4.30 -1.18 12.39
CA GLN A 124 3.45 -2.36 12.33
C GLN A 124 2.13 -2.08 11.62
N GLU A 125 1.57 -3.10 11.00
CA GLU A 125 0.19 -3.10 10.54
C GLU A 125 -0.79 -2.97 11.71
N TRP A 126 -2.05 -2.72 11.44
CA TRP A 126 -3.07 -2.62 12.47
C TRP A 126 -3.34 -4.01 13.11
N SER A 127 -2.97 -4.16 14.38
CA SER A 127 -3.16 -5.40 15.12
C SER A 127 -3.77 -5.09 16.50
N PRO A 128 -4.77 -5.85 17.00
CA PRO A 128 -5.37 -7.04 16.43
C PRO A 128 -6.39 -6.78 15.30
N GLY A 129 -6.46 -5.56 14.79
CA GLY A 129 -7.17 -5.20 13.59
C GLY A 129 -8.69 -5.09 13.68
N ILE A 130 -9.31 -4.99 12.51
CA ILE A 130 -10.75 -4.82 12.38
C ILE A 130 -11.53 -6.04 12.86
N ASP A 131 -11.00 -7.24 12.67
CA ASP A 131 -11.65 -8.51 13.07
C ASP A 131 -11.27 -8.99 14.47
N ASN A 132 -10.41 -8.25 15.17
CA ASN A 132 -9.90 -8.58 16.50
C ASN A 132 -9.10 -9.91 16.51
N ASP A 133 -8.38 -10.21 15.40
CA ASP A 133 -7.44 -11.32 15.25
C ASP A 133 -6.06 -10.75 14.87
N PRO A 134 -4.98 -11.03 15.59
CA PRO A 134 -3.68 -10.44 15.31
C PRO A 134 -2.98 -10.98 14.06
N HIS A 135 -3.56 -11.94 13.34
CA HIS A 135 -2.94 -12.53 12.15
C HIS A 135 -3.26 -11.74 10.88
N LEU A 136 -2.21 -11.37 10.16
CA LEU A 136 -2.34 -10.87 8.79
C LEU A 136 -2.87 -11.97 7.85
N ASN A 137 -3.82 -11.66 6.98
CA ASN A 137 -4.35 -12.61 6.01
C ASN A 137 -3.58 -12.51 4.69
N ILE A 138 -2.78 -13.51 4.35
CA ILE A 138 -2.05 -13.59 3.08
C ILE A 138 -2.86 -14.44 2.10
N ILE A 139 -3.48 -13.77 1.14
CA ILE A 139 -4.46 -14.35 0.22
C ILE A 139 -3.84 -14.59 -1.14
N HIS A 140 -3.67 -15.86 -1.51
CA HIS A 140 -3.05 -16.29 -2.76
C HIS A 140 -4.13 -16.57 -3.80
N ALA A 141 -4.14 -15.75 -4.84
CA ALA A 141 -5.16 -15.81 -5.89
C ALA A 141 -4.56 -15.69 -7.29
N ARG A 142 -5.36 -15.98 -8.30
CA ARG A 142 -5.07 -15.65 -9.70
C ARG A 142 -5.58 -14.23 -9.99
N LEU A 143 -4.73 -13.25 -9.75
CA LEU A 143 -5.04 -11.83 -10.00
C LEU A 143 -4.76 -11.43 -11.45
N GLN A 144 -5.41 -10.38 -11.93
CA GLN A 144 -5.21 -9.84 -13.28
C GLN A 144 -4.60 -8.43 -13.21
N GLY A 145 -3.47 -8.25 -13.89
CA GLY A 145 -2.86 -6.94 -14.08
C GLY A 145 -1.96 -6.44 -12.95
N VAL A 146 -1.84 -7.20 -11.85
CA VAL A 146 -1.00 -6.84 -10.69
C VAL A 146 -0.22 -8.06 -10.18
N GLY A 147 0.90 -7.82 -9.50
CA GLY A 147 1.67 -8.85 -8.80
C GLY A 147 1.08 -9.19 -7.42
N GLY A 148 0.59 -8.18 -6.74
CA GLY A 148 -0.12 -8.24 -5.47
C GLY A 148 -0.88 -6.94 -5.26
N TYR A 149 -1.54 -6.81 -4.13
CA TYR A 149 -2.09 -5.56 -3.62
C TYR A 149 -2.44 -5.67 -2.14
N PHE A 150 -2.32 -4.58 -1.42
CA PHE A 150 -2.99 -4.31 -0.16
C PHE A 150 -4.32 -3.60 -0.44
N SER A 151 -5.35 -3.87 0.36
CA SER A 151 -6.66 -3.25 0.21
C SER A 151 -7.09 -2.52 1.49
N SER A 152 -6.90 -1.22 1.53
CA SER A 152 -7.40 -0.38 2.63
C SER A 152 -8.92 -0.46 2.83
N SER A 153 -9.66 -0.91 1.82
CA SER A 153 -11.11 -1.15 1.95
C SER A 153 -11.42 -2.25 2.96
N ASP A 154 -10.53 -3.23 3.10
CA ASP A 154 -10.71 -4.37 4.00
C ASP A 154 -10.56 -3.99 5.48
N GLU A 155 -9.92 -2.85 5.75
CA GLU A 155 -9.77 -2.23 7.06
C GLU A 155 -11.02 -1.46 7.52
N HIS A 156 -12.12 -1.59 6.79
CA HIS A 156 -13.38 -0.91 7.11
C HIS A 156 -14.52 -1.91 7.32
N PRO A 157 -15.49 -1.62 8.22
CA PRO A 157 -16.73 -2.38 8.31
C PRO A 157 -17.51 -2.35 6.99
N GLN A 158 -18.29 -3.39 6.71
CA GLN A 158 -19.10 -3.46 5.49
C GLN A 158 -20.18 -2.35 5.41
N GLU A 159 -20.52 -1.75 6.54
CA GLU A 159 -21.37 -0.55 6.61
C GLU A 159 -20.70 0.68 5.98
N VAL A 160 -19.37 0.73 6.01
CA VAL A 160 -18.56 1.78 5.39
C VAL A 160 -18.18 1.39 3.96
N TYR A 161 -17.73 0.15 3.78
CA TYR A 161 -17.35 -0.38 2.48
C TYR A 161 -17.97 -1.76 2.22
N PRO A 162 -19.03 -1.86 1.40
CA PRO A 162 -19.83 -3.09 1.26
C PRO A 162 -19.10 -4.33 0.76
N TYR A 163 -17.94 -4.14 0.12
CA TYR A 163 -17.10 -5.23 -0.40
C TYR A 163 -15.85 -5.47 0.45
N SER A 164 -15.83 -4.95 1.67
CA SER A 164 -14.77 -5.22 2.63
C SER A 164 -14.76 -6.68 3.05
N ASN A 165 -13.57 -7.26 3.17
CA ASN A 165 -13.38 -8.55 3.81
C ASN A 165 -13.29 -8.45 5.34
N GLN A 166 -13.22 -7.22 5.87
CA GLN A 166 -13.14 -6.93 7.30
C GLN A 166 -11.97 -7.68 7.96
N ARG A 167 -10.78 -7.58 7.35
CA ARG A 167 -9.54 -8.22 7.79
C ARG A 167 -8.31 -7.48 7.29
N GLU A 168 -7.25 -7.51 8.05
CA GLU A 168 -5.91 -7.10 7.62
C GLU A 168 -5.42 -8.08 6.55
N SER A 169 -5.45 -7.66 5.28
CA SER A 169 -5.24 -8.58 4.17
C SER A 169 -4.28 -8.03 3.12
N ILE A 170 -3.37 -8.91 2.66
CA ILE A 170 -2.58 -8.69 1.46
C ILE A 170 -2.85 -9.82 0.45
N TYR A 171 -2.86 -9.46 -0.83
CA TYR A 171 -3.23 -10.35 -1.93
C TYR A 171 -2.05 -10.59 -2.84
N ILE A 172 -1.72 -11.85 -3.11
CA ILE A 172 -0.55 -12.24 -3.91
C ILE A 172 -0.97 -13.03 -5.13
N ASN A 173 -0.47 -12.62 -6.31
CA ASN A 173 -0.78 -13.23 -7.60
C ASN A 173 0.07 -14.48 -7.86
N ILE A 174 -0.38 -15.62 -7.37
CA ILE A 174 0.29 -16.91 -7.63
C ILE A 174 -0.03 -17.49 -9.04
N GLY A 175 -0.89 -16.83 -9.80
CA GLY A 175 -1.04 -17.13 -11.24
C GLY A 175 0.09 -16.56 -12.11
N ALA A 176 0.84 -15.58 -11.60
CA ALA A 176 1.94 -14.93 -12.31
C ALA A 176 3.33 -15.33 -11.77
N MET A 177 3.42 -15.83 -10.54
CA MET A 177 4.67 -16.18 -9.89
C MET A 177 4.49 -17.42 -9.00
N PRO A 178 5.45 -18.36 -8.98
CA PRO A 178 5.42 -19.50 -8.06
C PRO A 178 5.57 -19.05 -6.60
N VAL A 179 4.82 -19.67 -5.70
CA VAL A 179 4.95 -19.48 -4.24
C VAL A 179 6.39 -19.79 -3.80
N GLY A 180 6.94 -18.99 -2.90
CA GLY A 180 8.31 -19.11 -2.40
C GLY A 180 9.42 -18.74 -3.40
N SER A 181 9.07 -18.30 -4.63
CA SER A 181 10.04 -17.73 -5.55
C SER A 181 10.52 -16.36 -5.09
N ARG A 182 11.71 -15.91 -5.56
CA ARG A 182 12.21 -14.58 -5.22
C ARG A 182 11.21 -13.48 -5.54
N GLN A 183 10.57 -13.54 -6.71
CA GLN A 183 9.57 -12.54 -7.12
C GLN A 183 8.34 -12.55 -6.21
N TYR A 184 7.91 -13.72 -5.72
CA TYR A 184 6.85 -13.84 -4.74
C TYR A 184 7.23 -13.16 -3.42
N LEU A 185 8.45 -13.38 -2.93
CA LEU A 185 8.95 -12.78 -1.68
C LEU A 185 9.14 -11.26 -1.81
N ASP A 186 9.57 -10.78 -3.00
CA ASP A 186 9.65 -9.35 -3.31
C ASP A 186 8.28 -8.69 -3.13
N VAL A 187 7.23 -9.27 -3.76
CA VAL A 187 5.86 -8.74 -3.70
C VAL A 187 5.30 -8.84 -2.27
N LEU A 188 5.56 -9.93 -1.57
CA LEU A 188 5.10 -10.11 -0.20
C LEU A 188 5.64 -9.02 0.74
N ALA A 189 6.91 -8.65 0.58
CA ALA A 189 7.53 -7.55 1.32
C ALA A 189 6.90 -6.20 0.96
N HIS A 190 6.63 -5.97 -0.32
CA HIS A 190 6.02 -4.75 -0.83
C HIS A 190 4.61 -4.53 -0.26
N GLU A 191 3.76 -5.55 -0.33
CA GLU A 191 2.37 -5.44 0.11
C GLU A 191 2.27 -5.35 1.65
N LEU A 192 3.16 -5.99 2.40
CA LEU A 192 3.22 -5.83 3.85
C LEU A 192 3.52 -4.38 4.24
N GLN A 193 4.43 -3.71 3.52
CA GLN A 193 4.75 -2.31 3.82
C GLN A 193 3.55 -1.38 3.57
N HIS A 194 2.73 -1.66 2.57
CA HIS A 194 1.47 -0.92 2.37
C HIS A 194 0.52 -1.05 3.56
N ALA A 195 0.38 -2.25 4.14
CA ALA A 195 -0.44 -2.46 5.34
C ALA A 195 0.09 -1.68 6.55
N VAL A 196 1.42 -1.70 6.74
CA VAL A 196 2.11 -0.92 7.78
C VAL A 196 1.91 0.58 7.58
N HIS A 197 2.08 1.08 6.35
CA HIS A 197 1.94 2.50 6.04
C HIS A 197 0.51 2.97 6.28
N TRP A 198 -0.48 2.22 5.80
CA TRP A 198 -1.88 2.56 6.01
C TRP A 198 -2.26 2.70 7.48
N ASN A 199 -1.72 1.84 8.35
CA ASN A 199 -1.96 1.94 9.79
C ASN A 199 -1.38 3.22 10.41
N SER A 200 -0.30 3.73 9.86
CA SER A 200 0.41 4.91 10.38
C SER A 200 -0.09 6.20 9.73
N ASP A 201 -0.19 6.22 8.41
CA ASP A 201 -0.66 7.33 7.59
C ASP A 201 -1.44 6.82 6.36
N PRO A 202 -2.78 6.77 6.43
CA PRO A 202 -3.61 6.24 5.34
C PRO A 202 -3.72 7.16 4.12
N ASN A 203 -3.26 8.41 4.20
CA ASN A 203 -3.49 9.45 3.20
C ASN A 203 -2.26 9.80 2.36
N GLU A 204 -1.12 9.19 2.64
CA GLU A 204 0.16 9.51 2.00
C GLU A 204 0.10 9.50 0.46
N GLU A 205 0.83 10.42 -0.17
CA GLU A 205 0.93 10.52 -1.63
C GLU A 205 1.48 9.24 -2.27
N THR A 206 0.91 8.81 -3.39
CA THR A 206 1.24 7.54 -4.07
C THR A 206 2.75 7.35 -4.27
N TRP A 207 3.50 8.39 -4.64
CA TRP A 207 4.92 8.25 -4.94
C TRP A 207 5.78 8.00 -3.71
N VAL A 208 5.39 8.52 -2.53
CA VAL A 208 6.04 8.23 -1.24
C VAL A 208 5.67 6.83 -0.80
N ASN A 209 4.38 6.51 -0.77
CA ASN A 209 3.85 5.21 -0.38
C ASN A 209 4.49 4.08 -1.19
N GLU A 210 4.45 4.14 -2.52
CA GLU A 210 5.07 3.14 -3.40
C GLU A 210 6.60 3.13 -3.31
N GLY A 211 7.22 4.29 -3.12
CA GLY A 211 8.68 4.39 -2.94
C GLY A 211 9.17 3.69 -1.69
N LEU A 212 8.44 3.81 -0.58
CA LEU A 212 8.72 3.11 0.68
C LEU A 212 8.44 1.61 0.57
N SER A 213 7.41 1.21 -0.17
CA SER A 213 7.14 -0.22 -0.45
C SER A 213 8.22 -0.85 -1.33
N GLU A 214 8.78 -0.13 -2.30
CA GLU A 214 9.95 -0.55 -3.06
C GLU A 214 11.23 -0.60 -2.18
N LEU A 215 11.38 0.32 -1.22
CA LEU A 215 12.49 0.30 -0.26
C LEU A 215 12.38 -0.91 0.67
N SER A 216 11.18 -1.29 1.10
CA SER A 216 10.95 -2.43 1.98
C SER A 216 11.46 -3.75 1.40
N MET A 217 11.33 -3.92 0.08
CA MET A 217 11.94 -5.08 -0.61
C MET A 217 13.45 -5.10 -0.41
N ALA A 218 14.12 -3.94 -0.54
CA ALA A 218 15.57 -3.86 -0.33
C ALA A 218 15.96 -4.12 1.13
N VAL A 219 15.20 -3.62 2.10
CA VAL A 219 15.39 -3.89 3.54
C VAL A 219 15.27 -5.38 3.84
N ALA A 220 14.32 -6.06 3.22
CA ALA A 220 14.14 -7.51 3.34
C ALA A 220 15.23 -8.32 2.58
N GLY A 221 16.06 -7.68 1.75
CA GLY A 221 17.15 -8.33 1.00
C GLY A 221 16.76 -8.73 -0.43
N TYR A 222 15.71 -8.12 -0.98
CA TYR A 222 15.23 -8.34 -2.33
C TYR A 222 15.52 -7.15 -3.24
N GLU A 223 15.32 -7.31 -4.54
CA GLU A 223 15.50 -6.24 -5.53
C GLU A 223 14.42 -6.27 -6.60
N SER A 224 13.76 -5.15 -6.77
CA SER A 224 12.81 -4.94 -7.86
C SER A 224 13.51 -4.70 -9.22
N ASN A 225 12.83 -5.09 -10.29
CA ASN A 225 13.22 -4.71 -11.65
C ASN A 225 12.84 -3.27 -12.02
N SER A 226 12.13 -2.56 -11.16
CA SER A 226 11.62 -1.20 -11.39
C SER A 226 12.76 -0.21 -11.66
N ILE A 227 13.84 -0.27 -10.86
CA ILE A 227 15.03 0.58 -11.02
C ILE A 227 15.65 0.42 -12.42
N ARG A 228 15.78 -0.82 -12.92
CA ARG A 228 16.31 -1.04 -14.28
C ARG A 228 15.41 -0.46 -15.36
N ARG A 229 14.10 -0.44 -15.13
CA ARG A 229 13.13 0.20 -16.04
C ARG A 229 13.26 1.70 -16.00
N PHE A 230 13.38 2.31 -14.81
CA PHE A 230 13.66 3.73 -14.65
C PHE A 230 14.94 4.15 -15.37
N LEU A 231 16.06 3.46 -15.17
CA LEU A 231 17.34 3.78 -15.82
C LEU A 231 17.28 3.73 -17.36
N ARG A 232 16.34 3.00 -17.95
CA ARG A 232 16.10 2.97 -19.40
C ARG A 232 15.14 4.05 -19.87
N SER A 233 14.35 4.63 -18.97
CA SER A 233 13.32 5.62 -19.24
C SER A 233 13.21 6.60 -18.06
N PRO A 234 14.28 7.38 -17.78
CA PRO A 234 14.36 8.19 -16.55
C PRO A 234 13.55 9.49 -16.63
N ASP A 235 13.03 9.83 -17.81
CA ASP A 235 12.26 11.05 -18.04
C ASP A 235 10.79 10.86 -17.58
N VAL A 236 10.63 10.60 -16.27
CA VAL A 236 9.33 10.46 -15.60
C VAL A 236 9.28 11.39 -14.39
N SER A 237 8.09 11.87 -14.05
CA SER A 237 7.90 12.69 -12.85
C SER A 237 7.93 11.82 -11.59
N LEU A 238 8.66 12.24 -10.56
CA LEU A 238 8.64 11.56 -9.27
C LEU A 238 7.26 11.70 -8.60
N ILE A 239 6.68 12.89 -8.62
CA ILE A 239 5.47 13.25 -7.87
C ILE A 239 4.17 13.16 -8.69
N HIS A 240 4.24 13.11 -10.03
CA HIS A 240 3.05 13.04 -10.88
C HIS A 240 2.98 11.70 -11.60
N TRP A 241 2.18 10.80 -11.06
CA TRP A 241 2.00 9.46 -11.60
C TRP A 241 0.82 9.40 -12.59
N PRO A 242 0.93 8.62 -13.67
CA PRO A 242 -0.12 8.54 -14.67
C PRO A 242 -1.35 7.80 -14.14
N LEU A 243 -2.54 8.36 -14.34
CA LEU A 243 -3.81 7.72 -14.00
C LEU A 243 -4.03 6.40 -14.76
N ASN A 244 -3.56 6.33 -16.02
CA ASN A 244 -3.55 5.10 -16.76
C ASN A 244 -2.25 4.34 -16.42
N LYS A 245 -2.34 3.17 -15.88
CA LYS A 245 -1.19 2.34 -15.45
C LYS A 245 -0.29 1.85 -16.61
N ARG A 246 -0.40 2.43 -17.82
CA ARG A 246 0.49 2.11 -18.94
C ARG A 246 1.89 2.67 -18.66
N ASN A 247 2.90 1.79 -18.71
CA ASN A 247 4.30 2.15 -18.48
C ASN A 247 4.58 2.78 -17.11
N ILE A 248 3.90 2.33 -16.06
CA ILE A 248 4.06 2.85 -14.68
C ILE A 248 5.37 2.40 -14.01
N VAL A 249 5.95 1.28 -14.44
CA VAL A 249 7.12 0.65 -13.77
C VAL A 249 8.32 1.59 -13.59
N PRO A 250 8.67 2.49 -14.55
CA PRO A 250 9.72 3.48 -14.32
C PRO A 250 9.46 4.43 -13.14
N TYR A 251 8.20 4.76 -12.85
CA TYR A 251 7.83 5.62 -11.72
C TYR A 251 8.16 4.94 -10.38
N TYR A 252 7.82 3.66 -10.24
CA TYR A 252 8.24 2.84 -9.09
C TYR A 252 9.76 2.88 -8.92
N GLY A 253 10.51 2.71 -10.01
CA GLY A 253 11.98 2.72 -9.96
C GLY A 253 12.57 4.08 -9.57
N GLY A 254 11.97 5.18 -10.02
CA GLY A 254 12.35 6.53 -9.60
C GLY A 254 12.09 6.78 -8.12
N ALA A 255 10.91 6.42 -7.64
CA ALA A 255 10.52 6.52 -6.23
C ALA A 255 11.42 5.62 -5.34
N SER A 256 11.66 4.39 -5.76
CA SER A 256 12.59 3.47 -5.08
C SER A 256 13.99 4.06 -4.89
N LEU A 257 14.57 4.63 -5.97
CA LEU A 257 15.89 5.26 -5.89
C LEU A 257 15.91 6.48 -4.99
N PHE A 258 14.84 7.27 -4.99
CA PHE A 258 14.74 8.43 -4.13
C PHE A 258 14.68 8.02 -2.65
N MET A 259 13.83 7.05 -2.28
CA MET A 259 13.74 6.56 -0.90
C MET A 259 15.04 5.89 -0.43
N ARG A 260 15.71 5.14 -1.31
CA ARG A 260 17.05 4.59 -1.01
C ARG A 260 18.07 5.71 -0.76
N TYR A 261 18.05 6.77 -1.57
CA TYR A 261 18.93 7.92 -1.38
C TYR A 261 18.70 8.57 -0.02
N LEU A 262 17.44 8.76 0.40
CA LEU A 262 17.12 9.27 1.73
C LEU A 262 17.67 8.37 2.83
N ALA A 263 17.39 7.07 2.77
CA ALA A 263 17.83 6.10 3.75
C ALA A 263 19.35 5.92 3.82
N GLU A 264 20.08 6.20 2.75
CA GLU A 264 21.55 6.08 2.72
C GLU A 264 22.27 7.36 3.19
N HIS A 265 21.63 8.54 3.09
CA HIS A 265 22.33 9.82 3.28
C HIS A 265 21.82 10.66 4.46
N TYR A 266 20.62 10.39 4.95
CA TYR A 266 19.97 11.23 5.95
C TYR A 266 19.61 10.51 7.26
N GLY A 267 20.25 9.41 7.55
CA GLY A 267 20.10 8.64 8.79
C GLY A 267 20.29 7.14 8.54
N PRO A 268 20.28 6.32 9.59
CA PRO A 268 20.18 4.89 9.44
C PRO A 268 18.81 4.53 8.85
N VAL A 269 18.74 3.41 8.11
CA VAL A 269 17.53 3.00 7.40
C VAL A 269 16.33 2.82 8.35
N GLU A 270 16.58 2.51 9.61
CA GLU A 270 15.58 2.37 10.67
C GLU A 270 14.87 3.70 10.99
N ASP A 271 15.50 4.83 10.72
CA ASP A 271 14.91 6.16 10.93
C ASP A 271 13.85 6.49 9.87
N ILE A 272 13.80 5.77 8.75
CA ILE A 272 12.82 5.99 7.70
C ILE A 272 11.36 5.75 8.18
N GLY A 273 11.19 4.98 9.26
CA GLY A 273 9.90 4.82 9.93
C GLY A 273 9.29 6.13 10.44
N ARG A 274 10.12 7.18 10.67
CA ARG A 274 9.61 8.52 11.03
C ARG A 274 8.85 9.16 9.86
N LEU A 275 9.29 8.91 8.62
CA LEU A 275 8.57 9.37 7.43
C LEU A 275 7.24 8.63 7.27
N VAL A 276 7.19 7.33 7.58
CA VAL A 276 5.95 6.54 7.56
C VAL A 276 4.94 7.02 8.62
N ALA A 277 5.43 7.50 9.75
CA ALA A 277 4.61 7.94 10.87
C ALA A 277 4.28 9.45 10.84
N ASP A 278 4.82 10.21 9.89
CA ASP A 278 4.55 11.65 9.77
C ASP A 278 3.20 11.86 9.06
N PRO A 279 2.22 12.53 9.68
CA PRO A 279 0.92 12.78 9.05
C PRO A 279 0.97 13.88 7.97
N VAL A 280 2.15 14.33 7.57
CA VAL A 280 2.36 15.35 6.55
C VAL A 280 2.76 14.70 5.24
N ASP A 281 1.90 14.76 4.23
CA ASP A 281 2.04 14.02 2.98
C ASP A 281 3.08 14.60 2.01
N GLY A 282 3.60 13.75 1.17
CA GLY A 282 4.35 14.10 -0.04
C GLY A 282 5.63 14.87 0.21
N LEU A 283 5.86 15.92 -0.57
CA LEU A 283 7.07 16.74 -0.44
C LEU A 283 7.20 17.43 0.91
N ALA A 284 6.08 17.82 1.53
CA ALA A 284 6.11 18.46 2.83
C ALA A 284 6.52 17.47 3.94
N GLY A 285 6.10 16.20 3.84
CA GLY A 285 6.57 15.11 4.72
C GLY A 285 8.06 14.85 4.56
N ILE A 286 8.57 14.86 3.32
CA ILE A 286 10.02 14.76 3.07
C ILE A 286 10.78 15.93 3.72
N ASP A 287 10.29 17.16 3.57
CA ASP A 287 10.92 18.36 4.20
C ASP A 287 10.90 18.24 5.72
N SER A 288 9.81 17.74 6.31
CA SER A 288 9.70 17.46 7.74
C SER A 288 10.71 16.41 8.21
N TYR A 289 10.86 15.32 7.45
CA TYR A 289 11.81 14.25 7.74
C TYR A 289 13.27 14.74 7.72
N LEU A 290 13.60 15.68 6.82
CA LEU A 290 14.95 16.24 6.63
C LEU A 290 15.31 17.37 7.62
N ALA A 291 14.34 17.91 8.37
CA ALA A 291 14.54 19.00 9.30
C ALA A 291 15.11 18.56 10.66
#